data_6ae522bef7b9911f47e8b6a53700a34d
#
_entry.id   6ae522bef7b9911f47e8b6a53700a34d
#
_cell.length_a   1.000
_cell.length_b   1.000
_cell.length_c   1.000
_cell.angle_alpha   90.00
_cell.angle_beta   90.00
_cell.angle_gamma   90.00
#
_symmetry.space_group_name_H-M   'P 1'
#
loop_
_entity.id
_entity.type
_entity.pdbx_description
1 polymer ?
#
loop_
_entity_poly.entity_id
_entity_poly.type
_entity_poly.pdbx_seq_one_letter_code
_entity_poly.pdbx_strand_id
1 'polypeptide(L)'
;SKRDGDRLGFPVFPLQWVNSEGEVSRGYREDGYFPEAFVNLLAMLGWNPGTEQELFTLEELVQAFSLERVIKSGARFNADKAKWYNKEYLRMKSVAELTEAYIPVLEAKGLQIVDCPACALTAGSQMTPSGADFENKIFSRQYVERIVALIQERATFVADFWDIAPYLFVAPTGFVEKDAAKFWK
;
A
#
# COMPACT_ATOMS: atom_id res chain seq x y z
N SER A 1 19.39 14.70 1.38
CA SER A 1 20.60 13.85 1.37
C SER A 1 20.33 12.53 2.11
N LYS A 2 21.18 11.50 1.94
CA LYS A 2 21.07 10.23 2.69
C LYS A 2 20.95 10.47 4.20
N ARG A 3 21.79 11.36 4.74
CA ARG A 3 21.75 11.74 6.17
C ARG A 3 20.41 12.33 6.61
N ASP A 4 19.77 13.09 5.74
CA ASP A 4 18.45 13.67 6.07
C ASP A 4 17.36 12.59 6.02
N GLY A 5 17.43 11.68 5.06
CA GLY A 5 16.51 10.53 4.98
C GLY A 5 16.60 9.66 6.23
N ASP A 6 17.80 9.27 6.62
CA ASP A 6 18.03 8.45 7.83
C ASP A 6 17.51 9.16 9.08
N ARG A 7 17.78 10.48 9.21
CA ARG A 7 17.33 11.30 10.35
C ARG A 7 15.82 11.51 10.38
N LEU A 8 15.18 11.64 9.23
CA LEU A 8 13.75 11.97 9.10
C LEU A 8 12.87 10.72 8.83
N GLY A 9 13.50 9.55 8.68
CA GLY A 9 12.80 8.27 8.56
C GLY A 9 12.15 8.01 7.20
N PHE A 10 12.65 8.62 6.12
CA PHE A 10 12.16 8.35 4.77
C PHE A 10 13.29 7.93 3.80
N PRO A 11 13.00 7.10 2.79
CA PRO A 11 13.99 6.68 1.81
C PRO A 11 14.46 7.84 0.94
N VAL A 12 15.66 7.71 0.40
CA VAL A 12 16.25 8.70 -0.53
C VAL A 12 16.55 8.10 -1.91
N PHE A 13 16.37 6.79 -2.06
CA PHE A 13 16.56 6.06 -3.30
C PHE A 13 15.22 5.54 -3.84
N PRO A 14 15.01 5.51 -5.17
CA PRO A 14 13.83 4.91 -5.75
C PRO A 14 13.71 3.42 -5.43
N LEU A 15 14.84 2.71 -5.44
CA LEU A 15 14.97 1.28 -5.15
C LEU A 15 15.94 1.06 -3.99
N GLN A 16 15.77 -0.04 -3.29
CA GLN A 16 16.73 -0.47 -2.28
C GLN A 16 18.13 -0.59 -2.90
N TRP A 17 19.10 -0.09 -2.21
CA TRP A 17 20.50 -0.13 -2.62
C TRP A 17 21.37 -0.71 -1.51
N VAL A 18 22.31 -1.56 -1.91
CA VAL A 18 23.29 -2.18 -1.01
C VAL A 18 24.68 -1.69 -1.42
N ASN A 19 25.42 -1.11 -0.48
CA ASN A 19 26.78 -0.65 -0.75
C ASN A 19 27.80 -1.81 -0.72
N SER A 20 29.06 -1.52 -1.04
CA SER A 20 30.14 -2.51 -1.04
C SER A 20 30.44 -3.10 0.35
N GLU A 21 29.99 -2.45 1.42
CA GLU A 21 30.16 -2.88 2.81
C GLU A 21 28.98 -3.69 3.33
N GLY A 22 27.97 -3.91 2.49
CA GLY A 22 26.74 -4.65 2.85
C GLY A 22 25.68 -3.83 3.58
N GLU A 23 25.85 -2.51 3.72
CA GLU A 23 24.81 -1.66 4.29
C GLU A 23 23.65 -1.49 3.32
N VAL A 24 22.44 -1.69 3.83
CA VAL A 24 21.20 -1.58 3.07
C VAL A 24 20.59 -0.20 3.24
N SER A 25 20.35 0.49 2.12
CA SER A 25 19.56 1.72 2.09
C SER A 25 18.18 1.40 1.51
N ARG A 26 17.12 1.71 2.24
CA ARG A 26 15.73 1.46 1.82
C ARG A 26 15.37 2.30 0.60
N GLY A 27 14.54 1.74 -0.27
CA GLY A 27 13.99 2.42 -1.44
C GLY A 27 12.50 2.74 -1.29
N TYR A 28 12.01 3.69 -2.09
CA TYR A 28 10.58 4.04 -2.11
C TYR A 28 9.71 2.86 -2.53
N ARG A 29 10.18 2.02 -3.48
CA ARG A 29 9.47 0.83 -3.90
C ARG A 29 9.29 -0.17 -2.74
N GLU A 30 10.35 -0.42 -1.99
CA GLU A 30 10.35 -1.35 -0.85
C GLU A 30 9.54 -0.79 0.34
N ASP A 31 9.38 0.53 0.41
CA ASP A 31 8.48 1.20 1.36
C ASP A 31 7.00 1.18 0.89
N GLY A 32 6.72 0.62 -0.29
CA GLY A 32 5.36 0.42 -0.80
C GLY A 32 4.79 1.59 -1.59
N TYR A 33 5.62 2.54 -2.03
CA TYR A 33 5.18 3.61 -2.93
C TYR A 33 4.94 3.09 -4.34
N PHE A 34 3.81 3.46 -4.93
CA PHE A 34 3.53 3.18 -6.33
C PHE A 34 4.42 4.01 -7.24
N PRO A 35 4.93 3.42 -8.35
CA PRO A 35 5.78 4.14 -9.29
C PRO A 35 5.12 5.41 -9.83
N GLU A 36 3.83 5.36 -10.15
CA GLU A 36 3.06 6.47 -10.68
C GLU A 36 2.96 7.63 -9.67
N ALA A 37 2.72 7.31 -8.40
CA ALA A 37 2.67 8.29 -7.32
C ALA A 37 4.03 8.98 -7.14
N PHE A 38 5.11 8.20 -7.23
CA PHE A 38 6.46 8.70 -7.07
C PHE A 38 6.90 9.58 -8.25
N VAL A 39 6.57 9.19 -9.48
CA VAL A 39 6.83 9.99 -10.69
C VAL A 39 6.09 11.32 -10.63
N ASN A 40 4.80 11.30 -10.27
CA ASN A 40 4.00 12.52 -10.12
C ASN A 40 4.59 13.44 -9.03
N LEU A 41 4.96 12.90 -7.87
CA LEU A 41 5.62 13.64 -6.82
C LEU A 41 6.90 14.34 -7.32
N LEU A 42 7.77 13.60 -8.03
CA LEU A 42 9.02 14.13 -8.56
C LEU A 42 8.79 15.24 -9.59
N ALA A 43 7.81 15.07 -10.47
CA ALA A 43 7.44 16.11 -11.43
C ALA A 43 7.03 17.39 -10.72
N MET A 44 6.13 17.30 -9.75
CA MET A 44 5.64 18.45 -9.00
C MET A 44 6.66 19.06 -8.02
N LEU A 45 7.75 18.37 -7.78
CA LEU A 45 8.79 18.88 -6.86
C LEU A 45 9.59 20.07 -7.41
N GLY A 46 9.70 20.18 -8.73
CA GLY A 46 10.46 21.24 -9.37
C GLY A 46 9.80 21.82 -10.64
N TRP A 47 8.54 21.53 -10.86
CA TRP A 47 7.77 21.98 -12.01
C TRP A 47 6.35 22.37 -11.57
N ASN A 48 5.71 23.27 -12.33
CA ASN A 48 4.33 23.69 -12.09
C ASN A 48 3.54 23.64 -13.41
N PRO A 49 2.40 22.91 -13.47
CA PRO A 49 1.58 22.81 -14.68
C PRO A 49 0.91 24.14 -15.08
N GLY A 50 0.87 25.11 -14.18
CA GLY A 50 0.13 26.37 -14.38
C GLY A 50 -1.38 26.22 -14.18
N THR A 51 -1.81 25.10 -13.62
CA THR A 51 -3.18 24.78 -13.22
C THR A 51 -3.20 24.33 -11.76
N GLU A 52 -4.38 24.14 -11.20
CA GLU A 52 -4.54 23.58 -9.85
C GLU A 52 -4.50 22.03 -9.81
N GLN A 53 -4.33 21.39 -10.96
CA GLN A 53 -4.24 19.95 -11.06
C GLN A 53 -2.94 19.47 -10.40
N GLU A 54 -3.04 18.50 -9.48
CA GLU A 54 -1.90 17.89 -8.79
C GLU A 54 -1.69 16.42 -9.18
N LEU A 55 -2.76 15.73 -9.58
CA LEU A 55 -2.71 14.31 -9.96
C LEU A 55 -2.71 14.17 -11.48
N PHE A 56 -1.70 13.47 -12.00
CA PHE A 56 -1.48 13.27 -13.44
C PHE A 56 -1.16 11.82 -13.74
N THR A 57 -1.73 11.27 -14.77
CA THR A 57 -1.18 10.05 -15.37
C THR A 57 0.18 10.36 -16.02
N LEU A 58 0.95 9.32 -16.34
CA LEU A 58 2.24 9.52 -17.03
C LEU A 58 2.03 10.20 -18.39
N GLU A 59 0.98 9.82 -19.12
CA GLU A 59 0.62 10.40 -20.40
C GLU A 59 0.28 11.88 -20.28
N GLU A 60 -0.51 12.25 -19.28
CA GLU A 60 -0.84 13.66 -19.00
C GLU A 60 0.40 14.46 -18.60
N LEU A 61 1.31 13.89 -17.80
CA LEU A 61 2.58 14.52 -17.46
C LEU A 61 3.42 14.79 -18.70
N VAL A 62 3.53 13.81 -19.62
CA VAL A 62 4.29 13.94 -20.87
C VAL A 62 3.71 15.06 -21.73
N GLN A 63 2.40 15.20 -21.80
CA GLN A 63 1.74 16.25 -22.58
C GLN A 63 1.82 17.64 -21.94
N ALA A 64 1.72 17.71 -20.62
CA ALA A 64 1.69 18.97 -19.89
C ALA A 64 3.08 19.55 -19.61
N PHE A 65 4.12 18.68 -19.53
CA PHE A 65 5.46 19.09 -19.13
C PHE A 65 6.10 20.03 -20.13
N SER A 66 6.65 21.13 -19.63
CA SER A 66 7.47 22.04 -20.39
C SER A 66 8.66 22.56 -19.57
N LEU A 67 9.80 22.76 -20.22
CA LEU A 67 11.03 23.21 -19.56
C LEU A 67 10.92 24.66 -19.06
N GLU A 68 10.10 25.48 -19.71
CA GLU A 68 9.88 26.90 -19.34
C GLU A 68 9.24 27.04 -17.96
N ARG A 69 8.48 26.02 -17.53
CA ARG A 69 7.80 25.99 -16.25
C ARG A 69 8.60 25.31 -15.12
N VAL A 70 9.83 24.90 -15.42
CA VAL A 70 10.73 24.37 -14.39
C VAL A 70 11.18 25.47 -13.46
N ILE A 71 10.98 25.26 -12.16
CA ILE A 71 11.32 26.22 -11.10
C ILE A 71 12.84 26.23 -10.91
N LYS A 72 13.46 27.40 -11.01
CA LYS A 72 14.92 27.55 -10.85
C LYS A 72 15.40 27.52 -9.40
N SER A 73 14.50 27.66 -8.43
CA SER A 73 14.83 27.59 -7.00
C SER A 73 14.90 26.13 -6.52
N GLY A 74 15.67 25.87 -5.46
CA GLY A 74 15.74 24.55 -4.86
C GLY A 74 14.37 24.07 -4.35
N ALA A 75 14.00 22.86 -4.71
CA ALA A 75 12.78 22.23 -4.24
C ALA A 75 12.99 21.57 -2.88
N ARG A 76 11.99 21.70 -1.99
CA ARG A 76 12.00 21.03 -0.69
C ARG A 76 11.12 19.79 -0.75
N PHE A 77 11.71 18.63 -0.49
CA PHE A 77 10.96 17.40 -0.36
C PHE A 77 10.05 17.44 0.88
N ASN A 78 8.81 17.00 0.70
CA ASN A 78 7.81 16.88 1.76
C ASN A 78 7.33 15.42 1.83
N ALA A 79 7.68 14.71 2.91
CA ALA A 79 7.32 13.31 3.11
C ALA A 79 5.80 13.10 3.26
N ASP A 80 5.09 14.04 3.87
CA ASP A 80 3.63 13.94 4.03
C ASP A 80 2.93 14.09 2.69
N LYS A 81 3.44 14.97 1.82
CA LYS A 81 2.93 15.09 0.45
C LYS A 81 3.21 13.83 -0.38
N ALA A 82 4.35 13.17 -0.16
CA ALA A 82 4.64 11.88 -0.79
C ALA A 82 3.62 10.80 -0.38
N LYS A 83 3.29 10.71 0.89
CA LYS A 83 2.26 9.80 1.41
C LYS A 83 0.88 10.14 0.85
N TRP A 84 0.56 11.42 0.77
CA TRP A 84 -0.70 11.87 0.18
C TRP A 84 -0.83 11.43 -1.29
N TYR A 85 0.20 11.63 -2.11
CA TYR A 85 0.21 11.12 -3.49
C TYR A 85 -0.02 9.62 -3.51
N ASN A 86 0.72 8.85 -2.70
CA ASN A 86 0.57 7.40 -2.68
C ASN A 86 -0.86 6.96 -2.33
N LYS A 87 -1.48 7.63 -1.35
CA LYS A 87 -2.86 7.37 -0.96
C LYS A 87 -3.86 7.66 -2.09
N GLU A 88 -3.70 8.78 -2.81
CA GLU A 88 -4.60 9.11 -3.91
C GLU A 88 -4.46 8.11 -5.07
N TYR A 89 -3.22 7.71 -5.42
CA TYR A 89 -3.00 6.66 -6.43
C TYR A 89 -3.50 5.28 -5.99
N LEU A 90 -3.39 4.94 -4.70
CA LEU A 90 -3.97 3.71 -4.16
C LEU A 90 -5.49 3.68 -4.36
N ARG A 91 -6.18 4.80 -4.13
CA ARG A 91 -7.63 4.94 -4.34
C ARG A 91 -8.03 4.82 -5.81
N MET A 92 -7.17 5.23 -6.73
CA MET A 92 -7.42 5.14 -8.16
C MET A 92 -7.24 3.72 -8.73
N LYS A 93 -6.51 2.86 -8.02
CA LYS A 93 -6.29 1.47 -8.44
C LYS A 93 -7.56 0.63 -8.25
N SER A 94 -7.72 -0.35 -9.13
CA SER A 94 -8.80 -1.33 -9.01
C SER A 94 -8.59 -2.24 -7.81
N VAL A 95 -9.69 -2.76 -7.26
CA VAL A 95 -9.66 -3.75 -6.18
C VAL A 95 -8.83 -4.97 -6.57
N ALA A 96 -8.91 -5.42 -7.84
CA ALA A 96 -8.15 -6.55 -8.34
C ALA A 96 -6.63 -6.29 -8.29
N GLU A 97 -6.15 -5.14 -8.77
CA GLU A 97 -4.73 -4.75 -8.71
C GLU A 97 -4.23 -4.67 -7.26
N LEU A 98 -5.03 -4.07 -6.37
CA LEU A 98 -4.67 -3.96 -4.96
C LEU A 98 -4.66 -5.34 -4.27
N THR A 99 -5.55 -6.24 -4.66
CA THR A 99 -5.58 -7.62 -4.16
C THR A 99 -4.31 -8.37 -4.58
N GLU A 100 -3.90 -8.28 -5.86
CA GLU A 100 -2.64 -8.87 -6.32
C GLU A 100 -1.43 -8.35 -5.52
N ALA A 101 -1.40 -7.06 -5.26
CA ALA A 101 -0.32 -6.46 -4.48
C ALA A 101 -0.38 -6.86 -2.99
N TYR A 102 -1.56 -7.20 -2.47
CA TYR A 102 -1.76 -7.58 -1.07
C TYR A 102 -1.51 -9.05 -0.78
N ILE A 103 -1.71 -9.95 -1.75
CA ILE A 103 -1.50 -11.40 -1.58
C ILE A 103 -0.12 -11.73 -0.99
N PRO A 104 1.01 -11.19 -1.50
CA PRO A 104 2.32 -11.47 -0.91
C PRO A 104 2.45 -11.05 0.56
N VAL A 105 1.76 -9.99 0.97
CA VAL A 105 1.75 -9.53 2.37
C VAL A 105 1.02 -10.56 3.25
N LEU A 106 -0.10 -11.10 2.78
CA LEU A 106 -0.87 -12.14 3.48
C LEU A 106 -0.08 -13.45 3.58
N GLU A 107 0.56 -13.86 2.48
CA GLU A 107 1.40 -15.06 2.44
C GLU A 107 2.60 -14.95 3.41
N ALA A 108 3.22 -13.78 3.50
CA ALA A 108 4.27 -13.52 4.48
C ALA A 108 3.78 -13.61 5.94
N LYS A 109 2.46 -13.46 6.18
CA LYS A 109 1.80 -13.69 7.47
C LYS A 109 1.39 -15.16 7.69
N GLY A 110 1.70 -16.05 6.75
CA GLY A 110 1.38 -17.47 6.83
C GLY A 110 -0.05 -17.81 6.44
N LEU A 111 -0.71 -16.94 5.67
CA LEU A 111 -2.03 -17.18 5.11
C LEU A 111 -1.90 -17.76 3.71
N GLN A 112 -2.82 -18.62 3.33
CA GLN A 112 -2.87 -19.23 2.00
C GLN A 112 -4.04 -18.65 1.20
N ILE A 113 -3.76 -18.11 0.02
CA ILE A 113 -4.79 -17.55 -0.85
C ILE A 113 -5.02 -18.48 -2.03
N VAL A 114 -6.29 -18.77 -2.31
CA VAL A 114 -6.71 -19.69 -3.38
C VAL A 114 -7.69 -18.99 -4.33
N ASP A 115 -7.55 -19.27 -5.63
CA ASP A 115 -8.42 -18.66 -6.64
C ASP A 115 -9.83 -19.26 -6.67
N CYS A 116 -9.95 -20.54 -6.28
CA CYS A 116 -11.22 -21.25 -6.31
C CYS A 116 -11.56 -21.82 -4.93
N PRO A 117 -12.71 -21.45 -4.33
CA PRO A 117 -13.17 -22.05 -3.08
C PRO A 117 -13.32 -23.58 -3.14
N ALA A 118 -13.68 -24.12 -4.31
CA ALA A 118 -13.83 -25.55 -4.51
C ALA A 118 -12.48 -26.31 -4.56
N CYS A 119 -11.39 -25.62 -4.93
CA CYS A 119 -10.04 -26.20 -5.00
C CYS A 119 -9.40 -26.35 -3.60
N ALA A 120 -9.85 -25.56 -2.63
CA ALA A 120 -9.38 -25.62 -1.24
C ALA A 120 -10.00 -26.78 -0.45
N LEU A 121 -10.99 -27.48 -1.02
CA LEU A 121 -11.65 -28.66 -0.43
C LEU A 121 -10.79 -29.92 -0.53
N THR A 122 -9.48 -29.82 -0.34
CA THR A 122 -8.68 -31.00 -0.01
C THR A 122 -9.05 -31.45 1.41
N ALA A 123 -9.23 -32.73 1.58
CA ALA A 123 -9.76 -33.42 2.75
C ALA A 123 -9.61 -32.68 4.09
N GLY A 124 -10.69 -32.09 4.57
CA GLY A 124 -10.77 -31.49 5.91
C GLY A 124 -10.95 -29.96 5.99
N SER A 125 -10.83 -29.23 4.89
CA SER A 125 -11.04 -27.76 4.89
C SER A 125 -12.54 -27.43 4.95
N GLN A 126 -12.96 -26.69 5.97
CA GLN A 126 -14.33 -26.19 6.15
C GLN A 126 -14.41 -24.71 5.72
N MET A 127 -14.34 -24.48 4.41
CA MET A 127 -14.51 -23.12 3.91
C MET A 127 -15.94 -22.61 4.16
N THR A 128 -16.04 -21.44 4.76
CA THR A 128 -17.33 -20.76 4.93
C THR A 128 -17.92 -20.37 3.58
N PRO A 129 -19.24 -20.13 3.46
CA PRO A 129 -19.85 -19.59 2.23
C PRO A 129 -19.23 -18.27 1.76
N SER A 130 -18.57 -17.54 2.66
CA SER A 130 -17.85 -16.32 2.36
C SER A 130 -16.47 -16.56 1.71
N GLY A 131 -15.96 -17.79 1.69
CA GLY A 131 -14.67 -18.13 1.09
C GLY A 131 -13.49 -18.01 2.06
N ALA A 132 -13.69 -18.28 3.35
CA ALA A 132 -12.66 -18.26 4.38
C ALA A 132 -12.67 -19.55 5.20
N ASP A 133 -11.49 -20.09 5.45
CA ASP A 133 -11.20 -21.14 6.42
C ASP A 133 -10.20 -20.61 7.43
N PHE A 134 -10.72 -20.15 8.56
CA PHE A 134 -9.91 -19.50 9.60
C PHE A 134 -9.02 -20.48 10.36
N GLU A 135 -9.44 -21.75 10.48
CA GLU A 135 -8.69 -22.78 11.18
C GLU A 135 -7.42 -23.15 10.41
N ASN A 136 -7.55 -23.38 9.10
CA ASN A 136 -6.42 -23.70 8.23
C ASN A 136 -5.75 -22.48 7.61
N LYS A 137 -6.25 -21.27 7.90
CA LYS A 137 -5.75 -19.99 7.35
C LYS A 137 -5.79 -19.93 5.82
N ILE A 138 -6.83 -20.50 5.22
CA ILE A 138 -7.04 -20.53 3.77
C ILE A 138 -8.17 -19.56 3.41
N PHE A 139 -7.91 -18.67 2.47
CA PHE A 139 -8.87 -17.65 2.04
C PHE A 139 -8.99 -17.62 0.52
N SER A 140 -10.21 -17.45 0.02
CA SER A 140 -10.39 -17.25 -1.41
C SER A 140 -9.98 -15.84 -1.83
N ARG A 141 -9.49 -15.70 -3.06
CA ARG A 141 -9.22 -14.39 -3.67
C ARG A 141 -10.42 -13.44 -3.54
N GLN A 142 -11.64 -13.92 -3.81
CA GLN A 142 -12.87 -13.14 -3.69
C GLN A 142 -13.13 -12.63 -2.27
N TYR A 143 -12.74 -13.40 -1.25
CA TYR A 143 -12.81 -12.95 0.13
C TYR A 143 -11.86 -11.78 0.37
N VAL A 144 -10.62 -11.89 -0.10
CA VAL A 144 -9.61 -10.82 0.01
C VAL A 144 -10.05 -9.56 -0.75
N GLU A 145 -10.57 -9.70 -1.97
CA GLU A 145 -11.11 -8.58 -2.78
C GLU A 145 -12.19 -7.80 -2.03
N ARG A 146 -13.12 -8.51 -1.38
CA ARG A 146 -14.15 -7.85 -0.55
C ARG A 146 -13.57 -7.07 0.62
N ILE A 147 -12.54 -7.60 1.26
CA ILE A 147 -11.85 -6.89 2.34
C ILE A 147 -11.13 -5.66 1.80
N VAL A 148 -10.36 -5.80 0.72
CA VAL A 148 -9.67 -4.68 0.07
C VAL A 148 -10.64 -3.57 -0.30
N ALA A 149 -11.78 -3.90 -0.90
CA ALA A 149 -12.82 -2.92 -1.24
C ALA A 149 -13.37 -2.14 -0.03
N LEU A 150 -13.41 -2.77 1.15
CA LEU A 150 -13.88 -2.13 2.38
C LEU A 150 -12.85 -1.18 3.02
N ILE A 151 -11.55 -1.45 2.82
CA ILE A 151 -10.49 -0.77 3.57
C ILE A 151 -9.59 0.13 2.73
N GLN A 152 -9.63 0.05 1.39
CA GLN A 152 -8.74 0.82 0.51
C GLN A 152 -8.78 2.33 0.77
N GLU A 153 -9.95 2.89 1.09
CA GLU A 153 -10.12 4.32 1.38
C GLU A 153 -9.36 4.80 2.63
N ARG A 154 -9.02 3.88 3.53
CA ARG A 154 -8.36 4.18 4.81
C ARG A 154 -6.85 4.01 4.74
N ALA A 155 -6.35 3.29 3.75
CA ALA A 155 -4.94 2.94 3.61
C ALA A 155 -4.15 4.02 2.86
N THR A 156 -2.87 4.09 3.15
CA THR A 156 -1.87 4.86 2.41
C THR A 156 -0.95 3.94 1.61
N PHE A 157 -0.68 2.76 2.14
CA PHE A 157 0.12 1.70 1.53
C PHE A 157 -0.66 0.39 1.52
N VAL A 158 -0.32 -0.52 0.63
CA VAL A 158 -0.92 -1.86 0.60
C VAL A 158 -0.66 -2.62 1.91
N ALA A 159 0.51 -2.42 2.53
CA ALA A 159 0.85 -3.03 3.81
C ALA A 159 -0.10 -2.60 4.94
N ASP A 160 -0.65 -1.39 4.90
CA ASP A 160 -1.58 -0.87 5.91
C ASP A 160 -2.88 -1.67 5.98
N PHE A 161 -3.24 -2.40 4.90
CA PHE A 161 -4.43 -3.25 4.87
C PHE A 161 -4.44 -4.27 6.01
N TRP A 162 -3.29 -4.84 6.32
CA TRP A 162 -3.16 -5.75 7.45
C TRP A 162 -3.42 -5.05 8.78
N ASP A 163 -2.82 -3.89 8.99
CA ASP A 163 -2.94 -3.16 10.26
C ASP A 163 -4.34 -2.60 10.50
N ILE A 164 -5.06 -2.29 9.41
CA ILE A 164 -6.44 -1.79 9.48
C ILE A 164 -7.43 -2.89 9.88
N ALA A 165 -7.27 -4.11 9.36
CA ALA A 165 -8.27 -5.16 9.50
C ALA A 165 -7.69 -6.58 9.72
N PRO A 166 -6.76 -6.78 10.67
CA PRO A 166 -6.16 -8.10 10.92
C PRO A 166 -7.21 -9.12 11.40
N TYR A 167 -8.24 -8.64 12.12
CA TYR A 167 -9.32 -9.45 12.67
C TYR A 167 -10.23 -10.10 11.61
N LEU A 168 -10.13 -9.67 10.35
CA LEU A 168 -10.84 -10.32 9.24
C LEU A 168 -10.10 -11.57 8.73
N PHE A 169 -8.86 -11.80 9.18
CA PHE A 169 -8.05 -12.95 8.80
C PHE A 169 -7.67 -13.83 10.00
N VAL A 170 -7.54 -13.24 11.17
CA VAL A 170 -7.11 -13.94 12.39
C VAL A 170 -8.01 -13.53 13.53
N ALA A 171 -8.53 -14.52 14.26
CA ALA A 171 -9.34 -14.25 15.45
C ALA A 171 -8.52 -13.46 16.49
N PRO A 172 -9.10 -12.44 17.12
CA PRO A 172 -8.42 -11.69 18.16
C PRO A 172 -8.12 -12.60 19.36
N THR A 173 -6.88 -12.54 19.86
CA THR A 173 -6.42 -13.36 20.99
C THR A 173 -6.71 -12.75 22.35
N GLY A 174 -7.24 -11.52 22.37
CA GLY A 174 -7.60 -10.81 23.60
C GLY A 174 -8.52 -9.63 23.35
N PHE A 175 -9.25 -9.24 24.38
CA PHE A 175 -10.15 -8.08 24.36
C PHE A 175 -9.72 -7.09 25.44
N VAL A 176 -9.84 -5.81 25.13
CA VAL A 176 -9.73 -4.77 26.15
C VAL A 176 -11.06 -4.76 26.91
N GLU A 177 -11.08 -5.28 28.15
CA GLU A 177 -12.30 -5.43 28.96
C GLU A 177 -13.11 -4.13 29.08
N LYS A 178 -12.43 -2.99 29.17
CA LYS A 178 -13.05 -1.67 29.26
C LYS A 178 -13.85 -1.31 28.00
N ASP A 179 -13.38 -1.72 26.83
CA ASP A 179 -14.07 -1.45 25.57
C ASP A 179 -15.19 -2.47 25.32
N ALA A 180 -14.97 -3.74 25.69
CA ALA A 180 -16.00 -4.77 25.61
C ALA A 180 -17.22 -4.40 26.50
N ALA A 181 -17.01 -3.95 27.73
CA ALA A 181 -18.06 -3.51 28.64
C ALA A 181 -18.87 -2.30 28.13
N LYS A 182 -18.28 -1.47 27.26
CA LYS A 182 -18.93 -0.30 26.65
C LYS A 182 -19.89 -0.66 25.52
N PHE A 183 -19.56 -1.70 24.74
CA PHE A 183 -20.29 -2.08 23.52
C PHE A 183 -21.18 -3.30 23.68
N TRP A 184 -20.92 -4.15 24.67
CA TRP A 184 -21.75 -5.31 25.01
C TRP A 184 -22.49 -5.05 26.31
N LYS A 185 -23.66 -4.43 26.17
CA LYS A 185 -24.68 -4.37 27.24
C LYS A 185 -25.81 -5.33 26.91
#